data_22fd9fb3ed330ff884c38256d3f94040
#
_entry.id   22fd9fb3ed330ff884c38256d3f94040
#
_cell.length_a   1.000
_cell.length_b   1.000
_cell.length_c   1.000
_cell.angle_alpha   90.00
_cell.angle_beta   90.00
_cell.angle_gamma   90.00
#
_symmetry.space_group_name_H-M   'P 1'
#
loop_
_entity.id
_entity.type
_entity.pdbx_description
1 polymer ?
#
loop_
_entity_poly.entity_id
_entity_poly.type
_entity_poly.pdbx_seq_one_letter_code
_entity_poly.pdbx_strand_id
1 'polypeptide(L)'
;MTRAETLPVVGDSSAQHFRRKKVDLASMIFTALTGIATFSIIAILALILGNILYNGAGAFSWRFVSGGTQSDMFDVAKAGVFPMIIGTTALVVLMTIFVVPVGVITAIYLTEYAPNSSPVTRFIRGAVNNLAGVPSIVFGLFGLGFFINFVGKNMDRVLTHGPEPIWGKPAIIWSALTLAILTLPVVIVATEEALKAIPGGLREAALALGATKLETIWKIVLPQALPGIMTGSILAVSRGAGEVAPILFTGAAYFMATLPTHLTDQFMELGYHTFILSTQSPNVEKTRPLLYSTVVVLLALTFALNLVAIFVRAHMRKKMRSLH
;
A
#
# COMPACT_ATOMS: atom_id res chain seq x y z
N MET A 1 29.55 80.96 -5.60
CA MET A 1 29.34 80.26 -6.89
C MET A 1 29.23 78.77 -6.54
N THR A 2 28.05 78.27 -6.24
CA THR A 2 27.80 76.93 -5.82
C THR A 2 27.15 76.16 -6.98
N ARG A 3 27.80 75.14 -7.46
CA ARG A 3 27.43 74.31 -8.59
C ARG A 3 26.40 73.25 -8.04
N ALA A 4 25.18 73.35 -8.48
CA ALA A 4 24.17 72.35 -8.19
C ALA A 4 24.41 71.10 -9.05
N GLU A 5 24.71 69.96 -8.46
CA GLU A 5 24.72 68.66 -9.08
C GLU A 5 23.30 68.17 -9.29
N THR A 6 22.93 68.07 -10.54
CA THR A 6 21.67 67.43 -10.94
C THR A 6 21.77 65.91 -10.84
N LEU A 7 21.02 65.30 -9.92
CA LEU A 7 20.85 63.84 -9.84
C LEU A 7 20.18 63.29 -11.10
N PRO A 8 20.62 62.16 -11.66
CA PRO A 8 19.97 61.56 -12.81
C PRO A 8 18.61 60.97 -12.40
N VAL A 9 17.59 61.37 -13.12
CA VAL A 9 16.26 60.79 -13.04
C VAL A 9 16.36 59.33 -13.46
N VAL A 10 16.15 58.42 -12.50
CA VAL A 10 16.02 56.99 -12.79
C VAL A 10 14.75 56.80 -13.60
N GLY A 11 14.94 56.55 -14.91
CA GLY A 11 13.84 56.26 -15.81
C GLY A 11 13.11 54.99 -15.38
N ASP A 12 11.83 55.12 -15.23
CA ASP A 12 10.84 54.05 -14.98
C ASP A 12 10.80 53.08 -16.19
N SER A 13 11.61 52.02 -16.12
CA SER A 13 11.65 50.95 -17.15
C SER A 13 10.92 49.67 -16.76
N SER A 14 9.96 49.75 -15.84
CA SER A 14 9.20 48.59 -15.40
C SER A 14 7.84 48.42 -16.08
N ALA A 15 7.64 49.01 -17.26
CA ALA A 15 6.54 48.58 -18.12
C ALA A 15 6.88 47.21 -18.74
N GLN A 16 6.78 46.15 -17.94
CA GLN A 16 6.78 44.81 -18.48
C GLN A 16 5.58 44.67 -19.44
N HIS A 17 5.88 44.80 -20.74
CA HIS A 17 4.95 44.44 -21.79
C HIS A 17 4.47 43.01 -21.53
N PHE A 18 3.25 42.84 -21.04
CA PHE A 18 2.51 41.56 -21.07
C PHE A 18 2.37 41.17 -22.55
N ARG A 19 3.40 40.49 -23.07
CA ARG A 19 3.39 39.91 -24.41
C ARG A 19 2.25 38.88 -24.38
N ARG A 20 1.14 39.17 -25.08
CA ARG A 20 0.10 38.20 -25.34
C ARG A 20 0.76 36.90 -25.80
N LYS A 21 0.72 35.86 -24.95
CA LYS A 21 1.27 34.53 -25.26
C LYS A 21 0.62 34.11 -26.58
N LYS A 22 1.39 34.05 -27.67
CA LYS A 22 0.90 33.41 -28.90
C LYS A 22 0.44 32.00 -28.51
N VAL A 23 -0.80 31.69 -28.85
CA VAL A 23 -1.33 30.34 -28.59
C VAL A 23 -0.49 29.39 -29.42
N ASP A 24 0.37 28.62 -28.73
CA ASP A 24 1.17 27.59 -29.37
C ASP A 24 0.25 26.41 -29.71
N LEU A 25 0.00 26.23 -31.01
CA LEU A 25 -0.89 25.19 -31.52
C LEU A 25 -0.46 23.81 -31.04
N ALA A 26 0.86 23.55 -30.98
CA ALA A 26 1.42 22.31 -30.46
C ALA A 26 1.03 22.11 -28.98
N SER A 27 1.20 23.15 -28.15
CA SER A 27 0.82 23.11 -26.74
C SER A 27 -0.70 22.83 -26.56
N MET A 28 -1.53 23.42 -27.41
CA MET A 28 -2.99 23.20 -27.37
C MET A 28 -3.35 21.75 -27.76
N ILE A 29 -2.70 21.19 -28.79
CA ILE A 29 -2.89 19.79 -29.20
C ILE A 29 -2.46 18.84 -28.09
N PHE A 30 -1.29 19.03 -27.48
CA PHE A 30 -0.85 18.19 -26.36
C PHE A 30 -1.76 18.28 -25.15
N THR A 31 -2.24 19.48 -24.82
CA THR A 31 -3.22 19.68 -23.74
C THR A 31 -4.55 18.98 -24.03
N ALA A 32 -5.03 19.05 -25.28
CA ALA A 32 -6.25 18.36 -25.69
C ALA A 32 -6.07 16.82 -25.63
N LEU A 33 -4.95 16.29 -26.14
CA LEU A 33 -4.64 14.85 -26.08
C LEU A 33 -4.57 14.34 -24.65
N THR A 34 -3.86 15.04 -23.77
CA THR A 34 -3.80 14.66 -22.34
C THR A 34 -5.17 14.77 -21.67
N GLY A 35 -5.96 15.78 -22.01
CA GLY A 35 -7.34 15.93 -21.54
C GLY A 35 -8.24 14.76 -21.97
N ILE A 36 -8.18 14.39 -23.25
CA ILE A 36 -8.94 13.24 -23.78
C ILE A 36 -8.50 11.95 -23.11
N ALA A 37 -7.19 11.71 -22.96
CA ALA A 37 -6.66 10.52 -22.28
C ALA A 37 -7.16 10.45 -20.82
N THR A 38 -7.08 11.54 -20.08
CA THR A 38 -7.57 11.63 -18.70
C THR A 38 -9.07 11.35 -18.61
N PHE A 39 -9.87 11.98 -19.50
CA PHE A 39 -11.30 11.74 -19.54
C PHE A 39 -11.63 10.28 -19.88
N SER A 40 -10.92 9.67 -20.83
CA SER A 40 -11.10 8.26 -21.21
C SER A 40 -10.83 7.32 -20.03
N ILE A 41 -9.77 7.57 -19.25
CA ILE A 41 -9.46 6.76 -18.05
C ILE A 41 -10.58 6.88 -17.02
N ILE A 42 -11.06 8.10 -16.75
CA ILE A 42 -12.16 8.33 -15.80
C ILE A 42 -13.45 7.66 -16.29
N ALA A 43 -13.76 7.76 -17.59
CA ALA A 43 -14.95 7.14 -18.16
C ALA A 43 -14.91 5.61 -18.07
N ILE A 44 -13.76 4.98 -18.40
CA ILE A 44 -13.57 3.54 -18.27
C ILE A 44 -13.70 3.11 -16.80
N LEU A 45 -13.09 3.83 -15.87
CA LEU A 45 -13.21 3.55 -14.44
C LEU A 45 -14.66 3.64 -13.97
N ALA A 46 -15.38 4.68 -14.37
CA ALA A 46 -16.79 4.86 -14.04
C ALA A 46 -17.66 3.73 -14.62
N LEU A 47 -17.39 3.28 -15.85
CA LEU A 47 -18.08 2.15 -16.48
C LEU A 47 -17.83 0.84 -15.72
N ILE A 48 -16.57 0.57 -15.32
CA ILE A 48 -16.22 -0.64 -14.56
C ILE A 48 -16.92 -0.62 -13.19
N LEU A 49 -16.80 0.47 -12.44
CA LEU A 49 -17.45 0.61 -11.13
C LEU A 49 -18.96 0.56 -11.24
N GLY A 50 -19.54 1.23 -12.23
CA GLY A 50 -20.97 1.19 -12.51
C GLY A 50 -21.47 -0.22 -12.82
N ASN A 51 -20.73 -0.97 -13.64
CA ASN A 51 -21.02 -2.38 -13.94
C ASN A 51 -20.98 -3.26 -12.68
N ILE A 52 -19.95 -3.10 -11.86
CA ILE A 52 -19.79 -3.85 -10.60
C ILE A 52 -20.97 -3.56 -9.66
N LEU A 53 -21.32 -2.29 -9.47
CA LEU A 53 -22.42 -1.91 -8.59
C LEU A 53 -23.78 -2.39 -9.12
N TYR A 54 -24.04 -2.25 -10.42
CA TYR A 54 -25.28 -2.68 -11.05
C TYR A 54 -25.52 -4.19 -10.91
N ASN A 55 -24.51 -5.00 -11.23
CA ASN A 55 -24.62 -6.46 -11.15
C ASN A 55 -24.50 -6.99 -9.69
N GLY A 56 -23.81 -6.27 -8.80
CA GLY A 56 -23.65 -6.65 -7.41
C GLY A 56 -24.85 -6.31 -6.53
N ALA A 57 -25.66 -5.31 -6.90
CA ALA A 57 -26.81 -4.87 -6.09
C ALA A 57 -27.84 -5.97 -5.82
N GLY A 58 -28.00 -6.92 -6.75
CA GLY A 58 -29.01 -7.98 -6.67
C GLY A 58 -28.79 -9.02 -5.58
N ALA A 59 -27.55 -9.28 -5.20
CA ALA A 59 -27.21 -10.25 -4.14
C ALA A 59 -26.68 -9.58 -2.86
N PHE A 60 -26.51 -8.26 -2.87
CA PHE A 60 -26.00 -7.51 -1.72
C PHE A 60 -27.10 -7.40 -0.65
N SER A 61 -26.88 -8.03 0.50
CA SER A 61 -27.77 -8.00 1.66
C SER A 61 -26.97 -7.99 2.95
N TRP A 62 -27.59 -7.56 4.05
CA TRP A 62 -26.96 -7.64 5.36
C TRP A 62 -26.57 -9.08 5.75
N ARG A 63 -27.44 -10.05 5.39
CA ARG A 63 -27.15 -11.47 5.58
C ARG A 63 -25.90 -11.92 4.83
N PHE A 64 -25.69 -11.45 3.61
CA PHE A 64 -24.51 -11.74 2.80
C PHE A 64 -23.23 -11.22 3.47
N VAL A 65 -23.25 -9.99 3.98
CA VAL A 65 -22.07 -9.38 4.62
C VAL A 65 -21.77 -10.00 5.99
N SER A 66 -22.80 -10.27 6.82
CA SER A 66 -22.64 -10.78 8.19
C SER A 66 -22.68 -12.30 8.30
N GLY A 67 -23.07 -12.99 7.23
CA GLY A 67 -23.21 -14.44 7.21
C GLY A 67 -21.89 -15.17 7.03
N GLY A 68 -21.80 -16.38 7.61
CA GLY A 68 -20.72 -17.32 7.34
C GLY A 68 -20.99 -18.16 6.10
N THR A 69 -19.98 -18.85 5.60
CA THR A 69 -20.06 -19.80 4.48
C THR A 69 -20.53 -21.18 4.98
N GLN A 70 -21.80 -21.29 5.37
CA GLN A 70 -22.24 -22.46 6.16
C GLN A 70 -22.36 -23.79 5.40
N SER A 71 -22.53 -23.84 4.09
CA SER A 71 -22.65 -25.14 3.39
C SER A 71 -22.38 -25.09 1.90
N ASP A 72 -22.65 -23.99 1.22
CA ASP A 72 -22.46 -23.85 -0.23
C ASP A 72 -22.10 -22.41 -0.58
N MET A 73 -20.81 -22.18 -0.88
CA MET A 73 -20.32 -20.85 -1.24
C MET A 73 -20.80 -20.40 -2.62
N PHE A 74 -21.38 -21.28 -3.41
CA PHE A 74 -21.93 -20.97 -4.73
C PHE A 74 -23.45 -20.72 -4.71
N ASP A 75 -24.12 -20.98 -3.59
CA ASP A 75 -25.55 -20.69 -3.43
C ASP A 75 -25.76 -19.24 -3.01
N VAL A 76 -26.30 -18.42 -3.92
CA VAL A 76 -26.57 -16.99 -3.69
C VAL A 76 -27.43 -16.73 -2.44
N ALA A 77 -28.32 -17.66 -2.09
CA ALA A 77 -29.21 -17.52 -0.93
C ALA A 77 -28.53 -17.84 0.41
N LYS A 78 -27.45 -18.62 0.40
CA LYS A 78 -26.78 -19.15 1.61
C LYS A 78 -25.38 -18.61 1.83
N ALA A 79 -24.74 -18.13 0.77
CA ALA A 79 -23.38 -17.62 0.84
C ALA A 79 -23.28 -16.36 1.72
N GLY A 80 -22.22 -16.30 2.52
CA GLY A 80 -21.84 -15.14 3.31
C GLY A 80 -20.34 -14.90 3.23
N VAL A 81 -19.91 -13.65 3.38
CA VAL A 81 -18.51 -13.25 3.21
C VAL A 81 -17.84 -12.77 4.50
N PHE A 82 -18.50 -12.90 5.64
CA PHE A 82 -17.96 -12.45 6.92
C PHE A 82 -16.58 -13.05 7.26
N PRO A 83 -16.35 -14.38 7.12
CA PRO A 83 -15.03 -14.96 7.38
C PRO A 83 -13.92 -14.37 6.48
N MET A 84 -14.27 -14.04 5.24
CA MET A 84 -13.33 -13.43 4.28
C MET A 84 -13.03 -11.98 4.63
N ILE A 85 -14.01 -11.23 5.15
CA ILE A 85 -13.81 -9.86 5.65
C ILE A 85 -12.81 -9.87 6.81
N ILE A 86 -13.00 -10.79 7.77
CA ILE A 86 -12.10 -10.94 8.92
C ILE A 86 -10.71 -11.35 8.45
N GLY A 87 -10.62 -12.37 7.59
CA GLY A 87 -9.33 -12.86 7.08
C GLY A 87 -8.56 -11.80 6.28
N THR A 88 -9.23 -11.07 5.37
CA THR A 88 -8.62 -9.96 4.63
C THR A 88 -8.12 -8.87 5.57
N THR A 89 -8.95 -8.48 6.55
CA THR A 89 -8.58 -7.43 7.52
C THR A 89 -7.38 -7.86 8.35
N ALA A 90 -7.40 -9.08 8.90
CA ALA A 90 -6.31 -9.63 9.71
C ALA A 90 -5.00 -9.72 8.90
N LEU A 91 -5.07 -10.21 7.66
CA LEU A 91 -3.94 -10.29 6.75
C LEU A 91 -3.30 -8.91 6.51
N VAL A 92 -4.11 -7.91 6.16
CA VAL A 92 -3.62 -6.55 5.85
C VAL A 92 -3.02 -5.87 7.09
N VAL A 93 -3.64 -6.05 8.26
CA VAL A 93 -3.11 -5.52 9.52
C VAL A 93 -1.76 -6.18 9.85
N LEU A 94 -1.66 -7.52 9.78
CA LEU A 94 -0.40 -8.23 10.02
C LEU A 94 0.68 -7.82 9.02
N MET A 95 0.36 -7.78 7.73
CA MET A 95 1.29 -7.27 6.71
C MET A 95 1.82 -5.88 7.06
N THR A 96 0.92 -4.97 7.46
CA THR A 96 1.28 -3.59 7.80
C THR A 96 2.20 -3.53 9.01
N ILE A 97 1.97 -4.34 10.04
CA ILE A 97 2.81 -4.44 11.24
C ILE A 97 4.24 -4.86 10.87
N PHE A 98 4.42 -5.71 9.86
CA PHE A 98 5.75 -6.14 9.42
C PHE A 98 6.38 -5.15 8.44
N VAL A 99 5.66 -4.71 7.41
CA VAL A 99 6.26 -3.92 6.33
C VAL A 99 6.64 -2.50 6.74
N VAL A 100 5.81 -1.85 7.58
CA VAL A 100 6.05 -0.43 7.93
C VAL A 100 7.31 -0.26 8.76
N PRO A 101 7.54 -0.98 9.87
CA PRO A 101 8.78 -0.83 10.63
C PRO A 101 10.03 -1.16 9.82
N VAL A 102 10.00 -2.28 9.09
CA VAL A 102 11.16 -2.72 8.28
C VAL A 102 11.46 -1.72 7.16
N GLY A 103 10.41 -1.26 6.44
CA GLY A 103 10.56 -0.29 5.36
C GLY A 103 11.08 1.07 5.83
N VAL A 104 10.55 1.57 6.95
CA VAL A 104 10.98 2.85 7.54
C VAL A 104 12.43 2.78 8.03
N ILE A 105 12.80 1.73 8.76
CA ILE A 105 14.18 1.55 9.26
C ILE A 105 15.15 1.45 8.08
N THR A 106 14.80 0.69 7.05
CA THR A 106 15.62 0.55 5.83
C THR A 106 15.79 1.90 5.12
N ALA A 107 14.73 2.67 4.97
CA ALA A 107 14.78 3.98 4.33
C ALA A 107 15.61 4.99 5.14
N ILE A 108 15.47 5.01 6.48
CA ILE A 108 16.30 5.83 7.36
C ILE A 108 17.78 5.46 7.18
N TYR A 109 18.11 4.17 7.18
CA TYR A 109 19.47 3.73 6.97
C TYR A 109 20.03 4.21 5.62
N LEU A 110 19.28 4.00 4.52
CA LEU A 110 19.68 4.36 3.17
C LEU A 110 19.79 5.87 2.93
N THR A 111 19.00 6.68 3.66
CA THR A 111 18.97 8.14 3.46
C THR A 111 19.93 8.87 4.39
N GLU A 112 20.00 8.45 5.67
CA GLU A 112 20.71 9.21 6.70
C GLU A 112 22.09 8.62 7.03
N TYR A 113 22.28 7.31 6.89
CA TYR A 113 23.53 6.64 7.31
C TYR A 113 24.39 6.15 6.15
N ALA A 114 23.78 5.63 5.11
CA ALA A 114 24.51 4.98 4.03
C ALA A 114 25.15 6.00 3.09
N PRO A 115 26.48 5.90 2.81
CA PRO A 115 27.12 6.78 1.84
C PRO A 115 26.58 6.52 0.42
N ASN A 116 26.19 7.58 -0.29
CA ASN A 116 25.70 7.47 -1.67
C ASN A 116 26.74 6.91 -2.64
N SER A 117 28.03 7.08 -2.34
CA SER A 117 29.17 6.55 -3.12
C SER A 117 29.42 5.05 -2.92
N SER A 118 28.88 4.45 -1.86
CA SER A 118 29.09 3.04 -1.55
C SER A 118 28.46 2.10 -2.60
N PRO A 119 29.20 1.12 -3.14
CA PRO A 119 28.65 0.13 -4.06
C PRO A 119 27.55 -0.72 -3.39
N VAL A 120 27.66 -0.98 -2.08
CA VAL A 120 26.65 -1.71 -1.31
C VAL A 120 25.33 -0.93 -1.26
N THR A 121 25.37 0.38 -1.01
CA THR A 121 24.16 1.23 -1.02
C THR A 121 23.49 1.23 -2.38
N ARG A 122 24.27 1.33 -3.47
CA ARG A 122 23.75 1.27 -4.83
C ARG A 122 23.12 -0.09 -5.14
N PHE A 123 23.77 -1.16 -4.70
CA PHE A 123 23.24 -2.53 -4.86
C PHE A 123 21.89 -2.69 -4.12
N ILE A 124 21.80 -2.28 -2.86
CA ILE A 124 20.55 -2.37 -2.08
C ILE A 124 19.43 -1.58 -2.75
N ARG A 125 19.67 -0.33 -3.17
CA ARG A 125 18.67 0.48 -3.90
C ARG A 125 18.26 -0.18 -5.22
N GLY A 126 19.21 -0.72 -5.95
CA GLY A 126 18.94 -1.48 -7.17
C GLY A 126 18.08 -2.71 -6.89
N ALA A 127 18.37 -3.46 -5.84
CA ALA A 127 17.59 -4.61 -5.42
C ALA A 127 16.15 -4.22 -5.03
N VAL A 128 15.96 -3.15 -4.25
CA VAL A 128 14.63 -2.63 -3.87
C VAL A 128 13.83 -2.23 -5.13
N ASN A 129 14.44 -1.53 -6.06
CA ASN A 129 13.78 -1.12 -7.30
C ASN A 129 13.43 -2.31 -8.20
N ASN A 130 14.32 -3.29 -8.30
CA ASN A 130 14.06 -4.51 -9.08
C ASN A 130 12.97 -5.37 -8.45
N LEU A 131 12.89 -5.40 -7.12
CA LEU A 131 11.85 -6.14 -6.39
C LEU A 131 10.44 -5.63 -6.75
N ALA A 132 10.29 -4.33 -6.99
CA ALA A 132 9.01 -3.76 -7.44
C ALA A 132 8.57 -4.24 -8.83
N GLY A 133 9.48 -4.74 -9.67
CA GLY A 133 9.20 -5.28 -11.01
C GLY A 133 8.94 -6.78 -11.05
N VAL A 134 9.08 -7.50 -9.95
CA VAL A 134 8.85 -8.95 -9.89
C VAL A 134 7.36 -9.27 -9.94
N PRO A 135 6.89 -10.21 -10.80
CA PRO A 135 5.50 -10.66 -10.80
C PRO A 135 5.05 -11.17 -9.42
N SER A 136 3.84 -10.80 -8.99
CA SER A 136 3.35 -11.10 -7.64
C SER A 136 3.27 -12.61 -7.34
N ILE A 137 3.01 -13.44 -8.37
CA ILE A 137 2.99 -14.90 -8.22
C ILE A 137 4.34 -15.49 -7.78
N VAL A 138 5.46 -14.88 -8.18
CA VAL A 138 6.81 -15.31 -7.81
C VAL A 138 7.03 -15.12 -6.31
N PHE A 139 6.46 -14.07 -5.72
CA PHE A 139 6.49 -13.89 -4.27
C PHE A 139 5.73 -15.01 -3.52
N GLY A 140 4.63 -15.49 -4.10
CA GLY A 140 3.90 -16.64 -3.55
C GLY A 140 4.76 -17.92 -3.53
N LEU A 141 5.47 -18.19 -4.63
CA LEU A 141 6.40 -19.33 -4.70
C LEU A 141 7.60 -19.15 -3.76
N PHE A 142 8.13 -17.93 -3.65
CA PHE A 142 9.15 -17.61 -2.65
C PHE A 142 8.63 -17.85 -1.23
N GLY A 143 7.41 -17.38 -0.91
CA GLY A 143 6.78 -17.57 0.39
C GLY A 143 6.59 -19.05 0.74
N LEU A 144 6.15 -19.85 -0.22
CA LEU A 144 6.06 -21.30 -0.07
C LEU A 144 7.44 -21.94 0.18
N GLY A 145 8.43 -21.61 -0.65
CA GLY A 145 9.77 -22.18 -0.55
C GLY A 145 10.52 -21.75 0.71
N PHE A 146 10.57 -20.44 0.95
CA PHE A 146 11.35 -19.87 2.02
C PHE A 146 10.61 -19.90 3.37
N PHE A 147 9.41 -19.30 3.46
CA PHE A 147 8.74 -19.20 4.75
C PHE A 147 8.19 -20.54 5.24
N ILE A 148 7.48 -21.29 4.38
CA ILE A 148 6.85 -22.54 4.81
C ILE A 148 7.85 -23.68 4.84
N ASN A 149 8.53 -23.95 3.70
CA ASN A 149 9.38 -25.15 3.59
C ASN A 149 10.71 -24.99 4.32
N PHE A 150 11.33 -23.80 4.29
CA PHE A 150 12.62 -23.62 4.97
C PHE A 150 12.43 -23.15 6.41
N VAL A 151 11.78 -22.01 6.67
CA VAL A 151 11.65 -21.47 8.03
C VAL A 151 10.67 -22.30 8.84
N GLY A 152 9.45 -22.52 8.37
CA GLY A 152 8.38 -23.19 9.11
C GLY A 152 8.71 -24.64 9.47
N LYS A 153 9.21 -25.45 8.51
CA LYS A 153 9.62 -26.83 8.81
C LYS A 153 10.83 -26.91 9.74
N ASN A 154 11.76 -25.96 9.69
CA ASN A 154 12.84 -25.92 10.67
C ASN A 154 12.35 -25.50 12.06
N MET A 155 11.39 -24.55 12.14
CA MET A 155 10.74 -24.22 13.41
C MET A 155 10.01 -25.42 14.00
N ASP A 156 9.30 -26.21 13.20
CA ASP A 156 8.65 -27.43 13.67
C ASP A 156 9.64 -28.44 14.21
N ARG A 157 10.81 -28.63 13.58
CA ARG A 157 11.86 -29.53 14.08
C ARG A 157 12.43 -29.13 15.45
N VAL A 158 12.44 -27.83 15.74
CA VAL A 158 13.04 -27.30 16.98
C VAL A 158 11.99 -27.11 18.08
N LEU A 159 10.78 -26.64 17.72
CA LEU A 159 9.76 -26.18 18.67
C LEU A 159 8.60 -27.16 18.82
N THR A 160 8.34 -28.00 17.80
CA THR A 160 7.16 -28.87 17.79
C THR A 160 7.59 -30.33 17.96
N HIS A 161 7.16 -30.98 19.06
CA HIS A 161 7.48 -32.37 19.34
C HIS A 161 6.34 -33.32 18.94
N GLY A 162 5.34 -32.82 18.19
CA GLY A 162 4.17 -33.57 17.74
C GLY A 162 4.30 -34.10 16.31
N PRO A 163 3.43 -35.06 15.92
CA PRO A 163 3.44 -35.64 14.57
C PRO A 163 2.96 -34.68 13.46
N GLU A 164 2.21 -33.65 13.81
CA GLU A 164 1.65 -32.69 12.85
C GLU A 164 2.43 -31.38 12.81
N PRO A 165 2.75 -30.84 11.62
CA PRO A 165 3.43 -29.56 11.48
C PRO A 165 2.51 -28.41 11.90
N ILE A 166 3.02 -27.50 12.73
CA ILE A 166 2.33 -26.27 13.13
C ILE A 166 2.74 -25.11 12.24
N TRP A 167 4.05 -24.94 12.05
CA TRP A 167 4.66 -23.84 11.28
C TRP A 167 4.96 -24.20 9.82
N GLY A 168 5.24 -25.46 9.53
CA GLY A 168 5.57 -25.97 8.19
C GLY A 168 4.36 -26.16 7.28
N LYS A 169 3.26 -25.47 7.51
CA LYS A 169 2.02 -25.50 6.73
C LYS A 169 1.58 -24.10 6.31
N PRO A 170 0.74 -23.96 5.27
CA PRO A 170 0.16 -22.67 4.88
C PRO A 170 -0.57 -22.00 6.05
N ALA A 171 -0.32 -20.68 6.25
CA ALA A 171 -0.83 -19.95 7.39
C ALA A 171 -0.90 -18.44 7.10
N ILE A 172 -1.73 -17.71 7.87
CA ILE A 172 -1.91 -16.26 7.72
C ILE A 172 -0.58 -15.50 7.95
N ILE A 173 0.26 -15.97 8.87
CA ILE A 173 1.56 -15.34 9.14
C ILE A 173 2.48 -15.36 7.92
N TRP A 174 2.55 -16.49 7.21
CA TRP A 174 3.37 -16.63 6.02
C TRP A 174 2.85 -15.80 4.85
N SER A 175 1.53 -15.72 4.70
CA SER A 175 0.89 -14.84 3.73
C SER A 175 1.18 -13.36 4.04
N ALA A 176 1.08 -12.95 5.31
CA ALA A 176 1.37 -11.59 5.73
C ALA A 176 2.83 -11.20 5.49
N LEU A 177 3.78 -12.08 5.79
CA LEU A 177 5.21 -11.86 5.53
C LEU A 177 5.52 -11.81 4.03
N THR A 178 4.89 -12.67 3.23
CA THR A 178 5.04 -12.66 1.77
C THR A 178 4.54 -11.36 1.15
N LEU A 179 3.36 -10.90 1.57
CA LEU A 179 2.81 -9.60 1.16
C LEU A 179 3.64 -8.43 1.68
N ALA A 180 4.22 -8.54 2.88
CA ALA A 180 5.11 -7.52 3.42
C ALA A 180 6.34 -7.33 2.53
N ILE A 181 6.97 -8.41 2.06
CA ILE A 181 8.10 -8.32 1.13
C ILE A 181 7.67 -7.72 -0.21
N LEU A 182 6.52 -8.10 -0.75
CA LEU A 182 5.99 -7.56 -2.00
C LEU A 182 5.73 -6.05 -1.93
N THR A 183 5.23 -5.56 -0.78
CA THR A 183 4.89 -4.14 -0.60
C THR A 183 6.04 -3.30 -0.02
N LEU A 184 7.12 -3.95 0.44
CA LEU A 184 8.28 -3.32 1.06
C LEU A 184 8.90 -2.19 0.21
N PRO A 185 9.11 -2.34 -1.11
CA PRO A 185 9.65 -1.28 -1.95
C PRO A 185 8.83 0.01 -1.90
N VAL A 186 7.51 -0.10 -1.84
CA VAL A 186 6.59 1.06 -1.79
C VAL A 186 6.83 1.87 -0.52
N VAL A 187 6.95 1.20 0.64
CA VAL A 187 7.19 1.86 1.92
C VAL A 187 8.59 2.47 1.97
N ILE A 188 9.62 1.75 1.48
CA ILE A 188 11.00 2.25 1.46
C ILE A 188 11.08 3.52 0.61
N VAL A 189 10.63 3.48 -0.64
CA VAL A 189 10.73 4.61 -1.57
C VAL A 189 9.96 5.82 -1.06
N ALA A 190 8.71 5.65 -0.63
CA ALA A 190 7.91 6.74 -0.09
C ALA A 190 8.53 7.36 1.19
N THR A 191 9.15 6.54 2.03
CA THR A 191 9.85 7.01 3.22
C THR A 191 11.14 7.75 2.87
N GLU A 192 11.94 7.25 1.90
CA GLU A 192 13.12 7.96 1.41
C GLU A 192 12.76 9.34 0.83
N GLU A 193 11.70 9.43 0.04
CA GLU A 193 11.22 10.68 -0.53
C GLU A 193 10.78 11.66 0.57
N ALA A 194 10.06 11.16 1.57
CA ALA A 194 9.64 11.96 2.72
C ALA A 194 10.82 12.50 3.54
N LEU A 195 11.86 11.69 3.75
CA LEU A 195 13.08 12.09 4.45
C LEU A 195 13.89 13.11 3.64
N LYS A 196 14.01 12.92 2.31
CA LYS A 196 14.73 13.83 1.40
C LYS A 196 14.03 15.20 1.25
N ALA A 197 12.71 15.25 1.42
CA ALA A 197 11.95 16.50 1.34
C ALA A 197 12.21 17.46 2.52
N ILE A 198 12.85 17.00 3.60
CA ILE A 198 13.16 17.82 4.77
C ILE A 198 14.43 18.66 4.49
N PRO A 199 14.39 19.99 4.70
CA PRO A 199 15.53 20.88 4.47
C PRO A 199 16.78 20.45 5.25
N GLY A 200 17.94 20.44 4.57
CA GLY A 200 19.23 20.07 5.18
C GLY A 200 19.61 20.97 6.36
N GLY A 201 19.30 22.27 6.28
CA GLY A 201 19.60 23.23 7.33
C GLY A 201 19.01 22.90 8.71
N LEU A 202 17.90 22.16 8.77
CA LEU A 202 17.36 21.68 10.07
C LEU A 202 18.27 20.64 10.69
N ARG A 203 18.89 19.78 9.90
CA ARG A 203 19.86 18.79 10.38
C ARG A 203 21.14 19.47 10.86
N GLU A 204 21.66 20.41 10.06
CA GLU A 204 22.85 21.17 10.39
C GLU A 204 22.67 22.00 11.65
N ALA A 205 21.53 22.69 11.80
CA ALA A 205 21.22 23.46 12.99
C ALA A 205 21.17 22.60 14.25
N ALA A 206 20.55 21.42 14.19
CA ALA A 206 20.50 20.49 15.31
C ALA A 206 21.91 20.01 15.73
N LEU A 207 22.74 19.63 14.75
CA LEU A 207 24.12 19.22 14.99
C LEU A 207 24.96 20.34 15.56
N ALA A 208 24.78 21.58 15.10
CA ALA A 208 25.47 22.77 15.61
C ALA A 208 25.10 23.10 17.08
N LEU A 209 23.89 22.72 17.51
CA LEU A 209 23.45 22.81 18.91
C LEU A 209 23.93 21.64 19.77
N GLY A 210 24.77 20.73 19.23
CA GLY A 210 25.35 19.61 19.95
C GLY A 210 24.51 18.35 20.00
N ALA A 211 23.41 18.28 19.23
CA ALA A 211 22.64 17.06 19.11
C ALA A 211 23.44 15.96 18.38
N THR A 212 23.33 14.72 18.81
CA THR A 212 23.85 13.57 18.08
C THR A 212 23.06 13.34 16.81
N LYS A 213 23.66 12.62 15.85
CA LYS A 213 22.97 12.25 14.61
C LYS A 213 21.68 11.47 14.85
N LEU A 214 21.71 10.55 15.81
CA LEU A 214 20.54 9.78 16.20
C LEU A 214 19.43 10.66 16.77
N GLU A 215 19.77 11.60 17.67
CA GLU A 215 18.81 12.55 18.23
C GLU A 215 18.22 13.48 17.16
N THR A 216 19.05 13.95 16.23
CA THR A 216 18.57 14.75 15.09
C THR A 216 17.54 13.98 14.27
N ILE A 217 17.81 12.70 13.97
CA ILE A 217 16.88 11.87 13.19
C ILE A 217 15.58 11.65 13.97
N TRP A 218 15.66 11.19 15.22
CA TRP A 218 14.47 10.81 15.98
C TRP A 218 13.63 11.98 16.45
N LYS A 219 14.26 13.11 16.85
CA LYS A 219 13.56 14.26 17.43
C LYS A 219 13.16 15.32 16.40
N ILE A 220 13.83 15.39 15.26
CA ILE A 220 13.61 16.46 14.27
C ILE A 220 13.19 15.91 12.91
N VAL A 221 13.98 15.00 12.32
CA VAL A 221 13.73 14.54 10.94
C VAL A 221 12.53 13.61 10.87
N LEU A 222 12.50 12.58 11.69
CA LEU A 222 11.44 11.57 11.66
C LEU A 222 10.04 12.12 11.94
N PRO A 223 9.83 12.99 12.94
CA PRO A 223 8.52 13.61 13.16
C PRO A 223 8.03 14.44 11.96
N GLN A 224 8.93 15.14 11.28
CA GLN A 224 8.58 15.93 10.09
C GLN A 224 8.33 15.04 8.85
N ALA A 225 9.00 13.89 8.73
CA ALA A 225 8.79 12.91 7.67
C ALA A 225 7.51 12.09 7.85
N LEU A 226 6.95 11.99 9.06
CA LEU A 226 5.80 11.14 9.39
C LEU A 226 4.62 11.26 8.41
N PRO A 227 4.18 12.45 7.96
CA PRO A 227 3.09 12.55 7.00
C PRO A 227 3.36 11.84 5.67
N GLY A 228 4.61 11.87 5.20
CA GLY A 228 5.05 11.17 4.00
C GLY A 228 5.15 9.66 4.21
N ILE A 229 5.74 9.24 5.33
CA ILE A 229 5.82 7.82 5.75
C ILE A 229 4.43 7.20 5.82
N MET A 230 3.47 7.89 6.45
CA MET A 230 2.08 7.44 6.53
C MET A 230 1.43 7.34 5.14
N THR A 231 1.82 8.19 4.18
CA THR A 231 1.32 8.07 2.80
C THR A 231 1.83 6.79 2.14
N GLY A 232 3.12 6.46 2.30
CA GLY A 232 3.68 5.20 1.83
C GLY A 232 3.02 3.98 2.47
N SER A 233 2.75 4.04 3.76
CA SER A 233 2.03 2.98 4.49
C SER A 233 0.60 2.78 3.96
N ILE A 234 -0.14 3.87 3.68
CA ILE A 234 -1.48 3.80 3.08
C ILE A 234 -1.44 3.16 1.70
N LEU A 235 -0.45 3.50 0.87
CA LEU A 235 -0.27 2.89 -0.45
C LEU A 235 0.04 1.38 -0.33
N ALA A 236 0.83 0.97 0.65
CA ALA A 236 1.12 -0.44 0.91
C ALA A 236 -0.14 -1.21 1.35
N VAL A 237 -0.96 -0.62 2.24
CA VAL A 237 -2.26 -1.18 2.67
C VAL A 237 -3.20 -1.34 1.48
N SER A 238 -3.37 -0.30 0.66
CA SER A 238 -4.21 -0.34 -0.55
C SER A 238 -3.80 -1.46 -1.50
N ARG A 239 -2.50 -1.62 -1.71
CA ARG A 239 -1.96 -2.66 -2.59
C ARG A 239 -2.17 -4.05 -1.98
N GLY A 240 -1.79 -4.25 -0.73
CA GLY A 240 -1.87 -5.55 -0.06
C GLY A 240 -3.28 -6.11 0.07
N ALA A 241 -4.28 -5.23 0.25
CA ALA A 241 -5.69 -5.64 0.38
C ALA A 241 -6.30 -6.23 -0.90
N GLY A 242 -5.69 -6.00 -2.05
CA GLY A 242 -6.17 -6.51 -3.34
C GLY A 242 -5.29 -7.61 -3.97
N GLU A 243 -4.21 -8.01 -3.31
CA GLU A 243 -3.26 -8.99 -3.87
C GLU A 243 -3.70 -10.43 -3.57
N VAL A 244 -3.92 -11.22 -4.62
CA VAL A 244 -4.36 -12.62 -4.52
C VAL A 244 -3.23 -13.60 -4.80
N ALA A 245 -2.43 -13.37 -5.84
CA ALA A 245 -1.45 -14.34 -6.32
C ALA A 245 -0.43 -14.81 -5.25
N PRO A 246 0.13 -13.95 -4.39
CA PRO A 246 1.08 -14.40 -3.36
C PRO A 246 0.46 -15.28 -2.30
N ILE A 247 -0.81 -15.05 -1.95
CA ILE A 247 -1.47 -15.76 -0.84
C ILE A 247 -2.00 -17.13 -1.24
N LEU A 248 -2.16 -17.40 -2.54
CA LEU A 248 -2.59 -18.69 -3.06
C LEU A 248 -1.75 -19.87 -2.55
N PHE A 249 -0.45 -19.66 -2.40
CA PHE A 249 0.50 -20.70 -1.97
C PHE A 249 0.85 -20.64 -0.50
N THR A 250 0.53 -19.53 0.18
CA THR A 250 1.09 -19.26 1.50
C THR A 250 0.07 -19.34 2.65
N GLY A 251 -1.23 -19.33 2.36
CA GLY A 251 -2.18 -19.46 3.47
C GLY A 251 -3.65 -19.27 3.15
N ALA A 252 -4.01 -18.76 1.95
CA ALA A 252 -5.41 -18.61 1.58
C ALA A 252 -6.09 -19.98 1.43
N ALA A 253 -7.21 -20.17 2.13
CA ALA A 253 -8.01 -21.38 2.08
C ALA A 253 -9.24 -21.18 1.21
N TYR A 254 -9.58 -22.24 0.46
CA TYR A 254 -10.79 -22.29 -0.34
C TYR A 254 -12.05 -22.18 0.54
N PHE A 255 -12.08 -22.94 1.63
CA PHE A 255 -13.15 -22.96 2.60
C PHE A 255 -12.60 -23.25 4.00
N MET A 256 -13.15 -22.57 5.00
CA MET A 256 -12.90 -22.86 6.41
C MET A 256 -14.20 -22.79 7.20
N ALA A 257 -14.43 -23.79 8.05
CA ALA A 257 -15.59 -23.85 8.94
C ALA A 257 -15.50 -22.86 10.11
N THR A 258 -14.28 -22.47 10.49
CA THR A 258 -13.99 -21.60 11.64
C THR A 258 -13.15 -20.41 11.21
N LEU A 259 -13.25 -19.30 11.95
CA LEU A 259 -12.38 -18.16 11.78
C LEU A 259 -10.94 -18.48 12.24
N PRO A 260 -9.91 -17.86 11.65
CA PRO A 260 -8.55 -18.03 12.12
C PRO A 260 -8.40 -17.46 13.53
N THR A 261 -7.93 -18.26 14.46
CA THR A 261 -7.67 -17.88 15.86
C THR A 261 -6.21 -17.78 16.19
N HIS A 262 -5.37 -18.48 15.43
CA HIS A 262 -3.91 -18.48 15.59
C HIS A 262 -3.22 -17.96 14.34
N LEU A 263 -2.01 -17.44 14.51
CA LEU A 263 -1.17 -16.99 13.39
C LEU A 263 -0.77 -18.13 12.44
N THR A 264 -0.86 -19.34 12.90
CA THR A 264 -0.57 -20.59 12.17
C THR A 264 -1.77 -21.18 11.46
N ASP A 265 -2.95 -20.54 11.55
CA ASP A 265 -4.15 -20.98 10.85
C ASP A 265 -4.17 -20.46 9.41
N GLN A 266 -4.82 -21.21 8.54
CA GLN A 266 -5.23 -20.71 7.23
C GLN A 266 -6.37 -19.72 7.40
N PHE A 267 -6.70 -18.99 6.35
CA PHE A 267 -7.76 -17.98 6.38
C PHE A 267 -8.45 -17.89 5.02
N MET A 268 -9.69 -17.44 5.03
CA MET A 268 -10.43 -17.09 3.82
C MET A 268 -10.19 -15.59 3.50
N GLU A 269 -10.09 -15.27 2.21
CA GLU A 269 -9.79 -13.89 1.76
C GLU A 269 -10.73 -13.50 0.61
N LEU A 270 -11.19 -12.23 0.57
CA LEU A 270 -12.17 -11.72 -0.38
C LEU A 270 -11.70 -11.77 -1.83
N GLY A 271 -10.46 -11.39 -2.11
CA GLY A 271 -9.89 -11.44 -3.46
C GLY A 271 -9.73 -12.87 -3.95
N TYR A 272 -9.28 -13.78 -3.07
CA TYR A 272 -9.19 -15.20 -3.39
C TYR A 272 -10.57 -15.80 -3.64
N HIS A 273 -11.57 -15.44 -2.84
CA HIS A 273 -12.95 -15.87 -3.07
C HIS A 273 -13.50 -15.35 -4.40
N THR A 274 -13.21 -14.10 -4.74
CA THR A 274 -13.54 -13.52 -6.07
C THR A 274 -12.92 -14.33 -7.19
N PHE A 275 -11.63 -14.70 -7.05
CA PHE A 275 -10.92 -15.56 -8.01
C PHE A 275 -11.61 -16.93 -8.15
N ILE A 276 -11.98 -17.58 -7.06
CA ILE A 276 -12.69 -18.88 -7.07
C ILE A 276 -14.03 -18.75 -7.78
N LEU A 277 -14.85 -17.77 -7.43
CA LEU A 277 -16.16 -17.54 -8.05
C LEU A 277 -16.06 -17.29 -9.56
N SER A 278 -14.98 -16.64 -10.01
CA SER A 278 -14.78 -16.32 -11.42
C SER A 278 -14.21 -17.49 -12.26
N THR A 279 -13.44 -18.40 -11.63
CA THR A 279 -12.66 -19.42 -12.35
C THR A 279 -13.11 -20.85 -12.05
N GLN A 280 -13.68 -21.11 -10.89
CA GLN A 280 -13.99 -22.47 -10.41
C GLN A 280 -15.48 -22.70 -10.13
N SER A 281 -16.34 -21.72 -10.39
CA SER A 281 -17.78 -21.90 -10.24
C SER A 281 -18.32 -22.93 -11.23
N PRO A 282 -19.14 -23.89 -10.78
CA PRO A 282 -19.81 -24.85 -11.65
C PRO A 282 -20.77 -24.20 -12.66
N ASN A 283 -21.32 -23.03 -12.31
CA ASN A 283 -22.19 -22.23 -13.17
C ASN A 283 -21.93 -20.74 -12.94
N VAL A 284 -21.08 -20.19 -13.79
CA VAL A 284 -20.63 -18.78 -13.69
C VAL A 284 -21.78 -17.80 -13.83
N GLU A 285 -22.79 -18.07 -14.65
CA GLU A 285 -23.92 -17.15 -14.82
C GLU A 285 -24.78 -17.08 -13.55
N LYS A 286 -25.01 -18.21 -12.91
CA LYS A 286 -25.80 -18.28 -11.67
C LYS A 286 -25.06 -17.61 -10.50
N THR A 287 -23.75 -17.74 -10.44
CA THR A 287 -22.91 -17.14 -9.38
C THR A 287 -22.47 -15.72 -9.68
N ARG A 288 -22.77 -15.20 -10.86
CA ARG A 288 -22.39 -13.84 -11.28
C ARG A 288 -22.82 -12.74 -10.30
N PRO A 289 -24.07 -12.70 -9.78
CA PRO A 289 -24.47 -11.72 -8.78
C PRO A 289 -23.63 -11.81 -7.50
N LEU A 290 -23.30 -13.03 -7.06
CA LEU A 290 -22.47 -13.28 -5.89
C LEU A 290 -21.04 -12.79 -6.09
N LEU A 291 -20.46 -13.06 -7.26
CA LEU A 291 -19.14 -12.57 -7.65
C LEU A 291 -19.07 -11.02 -7.54
N TYR A 292 -20.01 -10.33 -8.19
CA TYR A 292 -20.02 -8.87 -8.17
C TYR A 292 -20.30 -8.30 -6.77
N SER A 293 -21.17 -8.93 -5.98
CA SER A 293 -21.39 -8.52 -4.57
C SER A 293 -20.14 -8.70 -3.72
N THR A 294 -19.37 -9.79 -3.93
CA THR A 294 -18.08 -9.98 -3.24
C THR A 294 -17.09 -8.89 -3.61
N VAL A 295 -17.01 -8.51 -4.89
CA VAL A 295 -16.16 -7.40 -5.34
C VAL A 295 -16.60 -6.07 -4.72
N VAL A 296 -17.90 -5.80 -4.59
CA VAL A 296 -18.41 -4.59 -3.90
C VAL A 296 -17.94 -4.58 -2.45
N VAL A 297 -18.04 -5.72 -1.74
CA VAL A 297 -17.56 -5.84 -0.35
C VAL A 297 -16.04 -5.63 -0.26
N LEU A 298 -15.26 -6.22 -1.19
CA LEU A 298 -13.81 -6.03 -1.25
C LEU A 298 -13.45 -4.56 -1.45
N LEU A 299 -14.09 -3.87 -2.40
CA LEU A 299 -13.88 -2.45 -2.63
C LEU A 299 -14.26 -1.61 -1.39
N ALA A 300 -15.41 -1.90 -0.79
CA ALA A 300 -15.87 -1.20 0.42
C ALA A 300 -14.89 -1.42 1.59
N LEU A 301 -14.41 -2.64 1.81
CA LEU A 301 -13.44 -2.97 2.85
C LEU A 301 -12.09 -2.27 2.61
N THR A 302 -11.58 -2.33 1.37
CA THR A 302 -10.33 -1.65 1.01
C THR A 302 -10.44 -0.14 1.22
N PHE A 303 -11.60 0.44 0.85
CA PHE A 303 -11.87 1.86 1.07
C PHE A 303 -11.93 2.19 2.57
N ALA A 304 -12.59 1.35 3.37
CA ALA A 304 -12.68 1.52 4.83
C ALA A 304 -11.29 1.43 5.49
N LEU A 305 -10.46 0.45 5.12
CA LEU A 305 -9.09 0.33 5.63
C LEU A 305 -8.24 1.56 5.29
N ASN A 306 -8.37 2.06 4.06
CA ASN A 306 -7.68 3.29 3.63
C ASN A 306 -8.18 4.52 4.39
N LEU A 307 -9.50 4.65 4.61
CA LEU A 307 -10.06 5.74 5.42
C LEU A 307 -9.53 5.71 6.85
N VAL A 308 -9.48 4.54 7.49
CA VAL A 308 -8.89 4.38 8.83
C VAL A 308 -7.43 4.86 8.83
N ALA A 309 -6.63 4.43 7.85
CA ALA A 309 -5.23 4.84 7.75
C ALA A 309 -5.09 6.36 7.50
N ILE A 310 -5.97 6.97 6.69
CA ILE A 310 -6.03 8.43 6.46
C ILE A 310 -6.42 9.17 7.75
N PHE A 311 -7.38 8.66 8.50
CA PHE A 311 -7.78 9.23 9.80
C PHE A 311 -6.62 9.21 10.80
N VAL A 312 -5.93 8.09 10.93
CA VAL A 312 -4.74 7.96 11.78
C VAL A 312 -3.68 8.99 11.37
N ARG A 313 -3.39 9.11 10.06
CA ARG A 313 -2.48 10.13 9.52
C ARG A 313 -2.91 11.55 9.87
N ALA A 314 -4.19 11.88 9.67
CA ALA A 314 -4.70 13.22 9.96
C ALA A 314 -4.61 13.56 11.44
N HIS A 315 -4.93 12.63 12.33
CA HIS A 315 -4.82 12.78 13.77
C HIS A 315 -3.38 12.99 14.22
N MET A 316 -2.44 12.18 13.74
CA MET A 316 -1.02 12.32 14.06
C MET A 316 -0.47 13.66 13.56
N ARG A 317 -0.83 14.11 12.36
CA ARG A 317 -0.42 15.42 11.81
C ARG A 317 -0.95 16.58 12.66
N LYS A 318 -2.19 16.50 13.17
CA LYS A 318 -2.76 17.53 14.06
C LYS A 318 -2.01 17.60 15.38
N LYS A 319 -1.71 16.46 15.99
CA LYS A 319 -0.96 16.39 17.26
C LYS A 319 0.45 16.98 17.12
N MET A 320 1.14 16.77 16.02
CA MET A 320 2.48 17.37 15.79
C MET A 320 2.43 18.89 15.62
N ARG A 321 1.38 19.42 14.98
CA ARG A 321 1.23 20.88 14.83
C ARG A 321 0.95 21.61 16.15
N SER A 322 0.41 20.92 17.16
CA SER A 322 0.14 21.49 18.49
C SER A 322 1.35 21.47 19.42
N LEU A 323 2.46 20.85 19.01
CA LEU A 323 3.73 20.79 19.77
C LEU A 323 4.77 21.82 19.27
N HIS A 324 4.44 22.54 18.22
CA HIS A 324 5.18 23.68 17.67
C HIS A 324 4.32 24.95 17.72
#